data_422314c75eb92593277077dcfd1c8625
#
_entry.id   422314c75eb92593277077dcfd1c8625
#
_cell.length_a   1.000
_cell.length_b   1.000
_cell.length_c   1.000
_cell.angle_alpha   90.00
_cell.angle_beta   90.00
_cell.angle_gamma   90.00
#
_symmetry.space_group_name_H-M   'P 1'
#
loop_
_entity.id
_entity.type
_entity.pdbx_description
1 polymer ?
#
loop_
_entity_poly.entity_id
_entity_poly.type
_entity_poly.pdbx_seq_one_letter_code
_entity_poly.pdbx_strand_id
1 'polypeptide(L)'
;MSDNKSINPICWVPTVYFAMGLPFVALSMVSVLMFSDMGVSNAQIAFWTSLIMLPWTLKPLWSPFLEMFKTKKYFVVATQMVTGVAFGLVALSLPLPDFFCYAIAFMGVIAFSGATHDIAGDGVYLTELNATMQAKYIGWQGAFYNLAKILTNGGLVYLAGSLKDSIGIVHA
;
A
#
# COMPACT_ATOMS: atom_id res chain seq x y z
N MET A 1 -12.47 36.19 5.58
CA MET A 1 -12.11 35.33 4.43
C MET A 1 -10.67 34.89 4.65
N SER A 2 -10.45 33.71 5.20
CA SER A 2 -9.08 33.17 5.37
C SER A 2 -8.63 32.68 4.00
N ASP A 3 -7.53 33.27 3.52
CA ASP A 3 -6.77 32.76 2.36
C ASP A 3 -6.29 31.35 2.69
N ASN A 4 -7.12 30.36 2.39
CA ASN A 4 -6.72 28.97 2.46
C ASN A 4 -5.79 28.74 1.26
N LYS A 5 -4.48 28.95 1.45
CA LYS A 5 -3.46 28.62 0.45
C LYS A 5 -3.64 27.15 0.09
N SER A 6 -4.42 26.88 -0.95
CA SER A 6 -4.57 25.53 -1.48
C SER A 6 -3.18 25.05 -1.93
N ILE A 7 -2.68 24.00 -1.30
CA ILE A 7 -1.40 23.38 -1.68
C ILE A 7 -1.51 22.97 -3.15
N ASN A 8 -0.51 23.34 -3.96
CA ASN A 8 -0.50 23.02 -5.38
C ASN A 8 -0.70 21.50 -5.58
N PRO A 9 -1.69 21.05 -6.36
CA PRO A 9 -1.99 19.64 -6.58
C PRO A 9 -0.79 18.83 -7.07
N ILE A 10 0.14 19.44 -7.81
CA ILE A 10 1.37 18.80 -8.28
C ILE A 10 2.26 18.28 -7.14
N CYS A 11 2.12 18.84 -5.93
CA CYS A 11 2.92 18.43 -4.79
C CYS A 11 2.36 17.22 -4.06
N TRP A 12 1.02 17.04 -4.06
CA TRP A 12 0.40 15.99 -3.25
C TRP A 12 -0.25 14.86 -4.06
N VAL A 13 -0.78 15.14 -5.27
CA VAL A 13 -1.38 14.10 -6.12
C VAL A 13 -0.37 12.98 -6.42
N PRO A 14 0.86 13.27 -6.90
CA PRO A 14 1.85 12.23 -7.14
C PRO A 14 2.16 11.38 -5.91
N THR A 15 2.35 12.00 -4.75
CA THR A 15 2.75 11.30 -3.53
C THR A 15 1.63 10.40 -2.98
N VAL A 16 0.39 10.85 -3.02
CA VAL A 16 -0.76 10.07 -2.57
C VAL A 16 -0.95 8.82 -3.45
N TYR A 17 -0.95 8.98 -4.77
CA TYR A 17 -1.13 7.86 -5.69
C TYR A 17 0.08 6.92 -5.76
N PHE A 18 1.28 7.44 -5.57
CA PHE A 18 2.46 6.61 -5.36
C PHE A 18 2.33 5.74 -4.10
N ALA A 19 1.89 6.34 -2.99
CA ALA A 19 1.67 5.62 -1.74
C ALA A 19 0.55 4.56 -1.81
N MET A 20 -0.44 4.73 -2.70
CA MET A 20 -1.47 3.72 -2.97
C MET A 20 -0.91 2.47 -3.66
N GLY A 21 0.02 2.65 -4.61
CA GLY A 21 0.57 1.55 -5.39
C GLY A 21 1.49 0.63 -4.59
N LEU A 22 2.20 1.16 -3.60
CA LEU A 22 3.21 0.42 -2.82
C LEU A 22 2.62 -0.79 -2.07
N PRO A 23 1.63 -0.64 -1.17
CA PRO A 23 1.15 -1.76 -0.37
C PRO A 23 0.43 -2.81 -1.22
N PHE A 24 -0.28 -2.39 -2.26
CA PHE A 24 -0.96 -3.32 -3.17
C PHE A 24 0.01 -4.31 -3.82
N VAL A 25 1.11 -3.82 -4.40
CA VAL A 25 2.10 -4.68 -5.08
C VAL A 25 2.95 -5.45 -4.07
N ALA A 26 3.30 -4.83 -2.95
CA ALA A 26 4.03 -5.52 -1.89
C ALA A 26 3.27 -6.76 -1.41
N LEU A 27 1.95 -6.64 -1.21
CA LEU A 27 1.11 -7.75 -0.76
C LEU A 27 0.75 -8.75 -1.86
N SER A 28 0.56 -8.31 -3.11
CA SER A 28 0.11 -9.20 -4.19
C SER A 28 1.24 -9.95 -4.90
N MET A 29 2.45 -9.40 -4.93
CA MET A 29 3.58 -9.96 -5.69
C MET A 29 4.81 -10.23 -4.83
N VAL A 30 5.28 -9.21 -4.09
CA VAL A 30 6.53 -9.34 -3.31
C VAL A 30 6.36 -10.36 -2.17
N SER A 31 5.21 -10.35 -1.50
CA SER A 31 4.91 -11.34 -0.45
C SER A 31 4.88 -12.78 -0.97
N VAL A 32 4.37 -12.98 -2.19
CA VAL A 32 4.34 -14.30 -2.84
C VAL A 32 5.75 -14.83 -3.06
N LEU A 33 6.64 -13.99 -3.60
CA LEU A 33 8.04 -14.35 -3.82
C LEU A 33 8.76 -14.62 -2.49
N MET A 34 8.56 -13.76 -1.50
CA MET A 34 9.14 -13.90 -0.17
C MET A 34 8.72 -15.21 0.49
N PHE A 35 7.44 -15.53 0.56
CA PHE A 35 6.96 -16.76 1.16
C PHE A 35 7.42 -18.02 0.39
N SER A 36 7.48 -17.94 -0.94
CA SER A 36 8.01 -19.01 -1.78
C SER A 36 9.49 -19.28 -1.48
N ASP A 37 10.29 -18.24 -1.34
CA ASP A 37 11.73 -18.32 -1.00
C ASP A 37 11.95 -18.86 0.42
N MET A 38 11.00 -18.59 1.33
CA MET A 38 11.00 -19.12 2.70
C MET A 38 10.40 -20.55 2.82
N GLY A 39 10.08 -21.20 1.70
CA GLY A 39 9.62 -22.60 1.67
C GLY A 39 8.15 -22.81 2.06
N VAL A 40 7.33 -21.77 2.08
CA VAL A 40 5.89 -21.90 2.31
C VAL A 40 5.24 -22.57 1.10
N SER A 41 4.29 -23.47 1.32
CA SER A 41 3.63 -24.19 0.24
C SER A 41 2.82 -23.28 -0.67
N ASN A 42 2.83 -23.54 -1.98
CA ASN A 42 2.09 -22.74 -2.98
C ASN A 42 0.58 -22.66 -2.68
N ALA A 43 0.00 -23.71 -2.10
CA ALA A 43 -1.40 -23.74 -1.72
C ALA A 43 -1.71 -22.73 -0.59
N GLN A 44 -0.84 -22.66 0.43
CA GLN A 44 -0.95 -21.69 1.52
C GLN A 44 -0.75 -20.25 1.02
N ILE A 45 0.28 -20.04 0.17
CA ILE A 45 0.53 -18.71 -0.42
C ILE A 45 -0.70 -18.26 -1.21
N ALA A 46 -1.21 -19.07 -2.12
CA ALA A 46 -2.37 -18.72 -2.95
C ALA A 46 -3.62 -18.43 -2.11
N PHE A 47 -3.91 -19.24 -1.10
CA PHE A 47 -5.06 -19.06 -0.22
C PHE A 47 -4.95 -17.73 0.57
N TRP A 48 -3.85 -17.53 1.29
CA TRP A 48 -3.71 -16.38 2.17
C TRP A 48 -3.52 -15.06 1.42
N THR A 49 -2.78 -15.04 0.31
CA THR A 49 -2.65 -13.82 -0.51
C THR A 49 -3.99 -13.43 -1.13
N SER A 50 -4.81 -14.38 -1.57
CA SER A 50 -6.17 -14.10 -2.05
C SER A 50 -7.04 -13.50 -0.95
N LEU A 51 -6.96 -14.01 0.27
CA LEU A 51 -7.71 -13.49 1.41
C LEU A 51 -7.26 -12.07 1.80
N ILE A 52 -5.94 -11.82 1.79
CA ILE A 52 -5.37 -10.50 2.08
C ILE A 52 -5.79 -9.46 1.04
N MET A 53 -6.10 -9.85 -0.21
CA MET A 53 -6.57 -8.93 -1.24
C MET A 53 -8.06 -8.56 -1.11
N LEU A 54 -8.85 -9.26 -0.28
CA LEU A 54 -10.28 -8.98 -0.09
C LEU A 54 -10.60 -7.53 0.31
N PRO A 55 -9.84 -6.83 1.18
CA PRO A 55 -10.15 -5.44 1.50
C PRO A 55 -10.29 -4.54 0.29
N TRP A 56 -9.49 -4.73 -0.79
CA TRP A 56 -9.63 -3.92 -2.01
C TRP A 56 -10.94 -4.17 -2.77
N THR A 57 -11.44 -5.40 -2.75
CA THR A 57 -12.73 -5.73 -3.39
C THR A 57 -13.92 -5.33 -2.52
N LEU A 58 -13.74 -5.33 -1.20
CA LEU A 58 -14.79 -5.01 -0.23
C LEU A 58 -14.85 -3.51 0.15
N LYS A 59 -14.05 -2.64 -0.48
CA LYS A 59 -14.07 -1.19 -0.27
C LYS A 59 -15.48 -0.57 -0.17
N PRO A 60 -16.46 -0.96 -1.01
CA PRO A 60 -17.81 -0.38 -0.94
C PRO A 60 -18.52 -0.58 0.41
N LEU A 61 -18.12 -1.58 1.21
CA LEU A 61 -18.76 -1.85 2.49
C LEU A 61 -18.49 -0.78 3.55
N TRP A 62 -17.28 -0.17 3.53
CA TRP A 62 -16.92 0.87 4.53
C TRP A 62 -16.64 2.24 3.93
N SER A 63 -16.59 2.36 2.61
CA SER A 63 -16.46 3.65 1.94
C SER A 63 -17.51 4.68 2.41
N PRO A 64 -18.81 4.32 2.59
CA PRO A 64 -19.80 5.28 3.08
C PRO A 64 -19.49 5.82 4.48
N PHE A 65 -18.86 5.01 5.35
CA PHE A 65 -18.47 5.49 6.68
C PHE A 65 -17.38 6.55 6.60
N LEU A 66 -16.40 6.40 5.71
CA LEU A 66 -15.37 7.42 5.51
C LEU A 66 -15.95 8.71 4.91
N GLU A 67 -17.01 8.62 4.09
CA GLU A 67 -17.70 9.78 3.53
C GLU A 67 -18.39 10.64 4.60
N MET A 68 -18.78 10.06 5.73
CA MET A 68 -19.39 10.79 6.85
C MET A 68 -18.41 11.71 7.58
N PHE A 69 -17.10 11.48 7.47
CA PHE A 69 -16.07 12.28 8.13
C PHE A 69 -15.52 13.36 7.20
N LYS A 70 -15.55 14.61 7.66
CA LYS A 70 -15.11 15.78 6.87
C LYS A 70 -13.59 15.82 6.59
N THR A 71 -12.78 15.13 7.38
CA THR A 71 -11.31 15.19 7.36
C THR A 71 -10.68 13.98 6.71
N LYS A 72 -10.94 13.78 5.40
CA LYS A 72 -10.34 12.68 4.62
C LYS A 72 -8.80 12.72 4.63
N LYS A 73 -8.19 13.90 4.69
CA LYS A 73 -6.73 14.08 4.82
C LYS A 73 -6.14 13.39 6.06
N TYR A 74 -6.86 13.39 7.16
CA TYR A 74 -6.44 12.67 8.37
C TYR A 74 -6.32 11.16 8.12
N PHE A 75 -7.30 10.59 7.43
CA PHE A 75 -7.26 9.16 7.09
C PHE A 75 -6.10 8.82 6.16
N VAL A 76 -5.77 9.68 5.18
CA VAL A 76 -4.60 9.49 4.31
C VAL A 76 -3.33 9.37 5.14
N VAL A 77 -3.07 10.31 6.04
CA VAL A 77 -1.86 10.30 6.87
C VAL A 77 -1.87 9.15 7.87
N ALA A 78 -2.99 8.92 8.55
CA ALA A 78 -3.12 7.86 9.55
C ALA A 78 -2.88 6.46 8.94
N THR A 79 -3.47 6.20 7.78
CA THR A 79 -3.29 4.92 7.08
C THR A 79 -1.87 4.74 6.57
N GLN A 80 -1.19 5.78 6.10
CA GLN A 80 0.22 5.71 5.73
C GLN A 80 1.11 5.33 6.93
N MET A 81 0.86 5.93 8.10
CA MET A 81 1.59 5.60 9.33
C MET A 81 1.34 4.16 9.76
N VAL A 82 0.08 3.73 9.78
CA VAL A 82 -0.28 2.34 10.13
C VAL A 82 0.38 1.35 9.15
N THR A 83 0.31 1.61 7.85
CA THR A 83 0.92 0.78 6.83
C THR A 83 2.44 0.69 7.00
N GLY A 84 3.11 1.83 7.24
CA GLY A 84 4.56 1.86 7.46
C GLY A 84 4.99 1.08 8.69
N VAL A 85 4.30 1.27 9.82
CA VAL A 85 4.55 0.49 11.06
C VAL A 85 4.31 -0.99 10.82
N ALA A 86 3.21 -1.35 10.16
CA ALA A 86 2.86 -2.75 9.90
C ALA A 86 3.88 -3.45 8.97
N PHE A 87 4.44 -2.76 7.97
CA PHE A 87 5.57 -3.30 7.19
C PHE A 87 6.80 -3.55 8.06
N GLY A 88 7.12 -2.65 8.98
CA GLY A 88 8.20 -2.86 9.96
C GLY A 88 7.94 -4.08 10.83
N LEU A 89 6.71 -4.31 11.28
CA LEU A 89 6.33 -5.48 12.07
C LEU A 89 6.40 -6.78 11.26
N VAL A 90 6.02 -6.76 9.96
CA VAL A 90 6.25 -7.91 9.06
C VAL A 90 7.73 -8.25 9.04
N ALA A 91 8.61 -7.28 8.78
CA ALA A 91 10.06 -7.52 8.72
C ALA A 91 10.61 -8.08 10.04
N LEU A 92 10.18 -7.56 11.18
CA LEU A 92 10.57 -8.04 12.51
C LEU A 92 10.02 -9.43 12.84
N SER A 93 8.95 -9.86 12.19
CA SER A 93 8.37 -11.19 12.42
C SER A 93 9.06 -12.31 11.64
N LEU A 94 9.79 -12.00 10.56
CA LEU A 94 10.40 -13.01 9.68
C LEU A 94 11.40 -13.95 10.37
N PRO A 95 12.22 -13.52 11.36
CA PRO A 95 13.13 -14.44 12.06
C PRO A 95 12.45 -15.29 13.14
N LEU A 96 11.16 -15.11 13.41
CA LEU A 96 10.44 -15.86 14.44
C LEU A 96 10.04 -17.27 13.95
N PRO A 97 9.95 -18.28 14.84
CA PRO A 97 9.61 -19.64 14.45
C PRO A 97 8.24 -19.77 13.77
N ASP A 98 7.25 -18.92 14.15
CA ASP A 98 5.91 -18.90 13.58
C ASP A 98 5.70 -17.69 12.65
N PHE A 99 6.76 -17.27 11.95
CA PHE A 99 6.79 -16.07 11.13
C PHE A 99 5.59 -15.91 10.18
N PHE A 100 5.16 -17.01 9.59
CA PHE A 100 4.07 -16.99 8.61
C PHE A 100 2.76 -16.47 9.19
N CYS A 101 2.41 -16.92 10.40
CA CYS A 101 1.19 -16.48 11.09
C CYS A 101 1.23 -14.99 11.41
N TYR A 102 2.34 -14.51 11.96
CA TYR A 102 2.54 -13.10 12.27
C TYR A 102 2.57 -12.22 11.01
N ALA A 103 3.31 -12.66 9.98
CA ALA A 103 3.39 -11.94 8.72
C ALA A 103 2.01 -11.79 8.07
N ILE A 104 1.21 -12.86 8.00
CA ILE A 104 -0.17 -12.82 7.45
C ILE A 104 -1.06 -11.87 8.27
N ALA A 105 -0.96 -11.89 9.60
CA ALA A 105 -1.75 -10.99 10.45
C ALA A 105 -1.41 -9.51 10.18
N PHE A 106 -0.12 -9.16 10.13
CA PHE A 106 0.32 -7.79 9.84
C PHE A 106 0.02 -7.39 8.39
N MET A 107 0.15 -8.30 7.42
CA MET A 107 -0.26 -8.06 6.04
C MET A 107 -1.77 -7.81 5.92
N GLY A 108 -2.60 -8.44 6.74
CA GLY A 108 -4.02 -8.12 6.84
C GLY A 108 -4.27 -6.68 7.30
N VAL A 109 -3.49 -6.20 8.28
CA VAL A 109 -3.53 -4.78 8.70
C VAL A 109 -3.11 -3.85 7.57
N ILE A 110 -2.04 -4.18 6.84
CA ILE A 110 -1.58 -3.40 5.68
C ILE A 110 -2.66 -3.36 4.60
N ALA A 111 -3.31 -4.49 4.33
CA ALA A 111 -4.34 -4.60 3.31
C ALA A 111 -5.55 -3.72 3.63
N PHE A 112 -6.06 -3.78 4.86
CA PHE A 112 -7.19 -2.95 5.29
C PHE A 112 -6.82 -1.47 5.31
N SER A 113 -5.64 -1.15 5.83
CA SER A 113 -5.11 0.22 5.86
C SER A 113 -4.89 0.77 4.44
N GLY A 114 -4.30 -0.02 3.53
CA GLY A 114 -4.08 0.36 2.14
C GLY A 114 -5.39 0.60 1.38
N ALA A 115 -6.35 -0.30 1.51
CA ALA A 115 -7.67 -0.14 0.90
C ALA A 115 -8.41 1.10 1.44
N THR A 116 -8.26 1.40 2.73
CA THR A 116 -8.81 2.62 3.36
C THR A 116 -8.09 3.88 2.88
N HIS A 117 -6.77 3.81 2.72
CA HIS A 117 -5.95 4.89 2.13
C HIS A 117 -6.44 5.25 0.73
N ASP A 118 -6.70 4.26 -0.11
CA ASP A 118 -7.20 4.49 -1.47
C ASP A 118 -8.54 5.25 -1.44
N ILE A 119 -9.50 4.82 -0.62
CA ILE A 119 -10.80 5.51 -0.48
C ILE A 119 -10.59 6.95 -0.02
N ALA A 120 -9.74 7.16 0.99
CA ALA A 120 -9.48 8.48 1.54
C ALA A 120 -8.76 9.38 0.53
N GLY A 121 -7.77 8.86 -0.18
CA GLY A 121 -6.99 9.58 -1.18
C GLY A 121 -7.85 10.01 -2.38
N ASP A 122 -8.66 9.09 -2.90
CA ASP A 122 -9.63 9.40 -3.96
C ASP A 122 -10.65 10.44 -3.47
N GLY A 123 -11.10 10.31 -2.23
CA GLY A 123 -11.98 11.28 -1.61
C GLY A 123 -11.36 12.68 -1.48
N VAL A 124 -10.07 12.78 -1.12
CA VAL A 124 -9.35 14.07 -1.11
C VAL A 124 -9.26 14.64 -2.53
N TYR A 125 -8.92 13.81 -3.51
CA TYR A 125 -8.81 14.23 -4.91
C TYR A 125 -10.12 14.82 -5.43
N LEU A 126 -11.24 14.16 -5.16
CA LEU A 126 -12.57 14.61 -5.62
C LEU A 126 -13.07 15.87 -4.89
N THR A 127 -12.70 16.05 -3.61
CA THR A 127 -13.18 17.20 -2.81
C THR A 127 -12.32 18.44 -2.93
N GLU A 128 -10.99 18.29 -3.12
CA GLU A 128 -10.05 19.40 -3.20
C GLU A 128 -9.88 19.97 -4.63
N LEU A 129 -10.22 19.19 -5.65
CA LEU A 129 -10.04 19.58 -7.05
C LEU A 129 -11.38 19.76 -7.75
N ASN A 130 -11.51 20.87 -8.49
CA ASN A 130 -12.64 21.05 -9.40
C ASN A 130 -12.48 20.17 -10.65
N ALA A 131 -13.56 20.03 -11.45
CA ALA A 131 -13.59 19.15 -12.62
C ALA A 131 -12.44 19.39 -13.61
N THR A 132 -12.08 20.66 -13.85
CA THR A 132 -10.98 21.03 -14.75
C THR A 132 -9.62 20.55 -14.22
N MET A 133 -9.39 20.71 -12.91
CA MET A 133 -8.16 20.25 -12.27
C MET A 133 -8.12 18.73 -12.18
N GLN A 134 -9.25 18.08 -11.91
CA GLN A 134 -9.33 16.61 -11.94
C GLN A 134 -8.95 16.07 -13.32
N ALA A 135 -9.51 16.63 -14.39
CA ALA A 135 -9.17 16.24 -15.76
C ALA A 135 -7.68 16.47 -16.08
N LYS A 136 -7.08 17.55 -15.55
CA LYS A 136 -5.65 17.84 -15.73
C LYS A 136 -4.74 16.83 -15.05
N TYR A 137 -5.09 16.38 -13.83
CA TYR A 137 -4.22 15.54 -13.00
C TYR A 137 -4.55 14.05 -13.06
N ILE A 138 -5.57 13.61 -13.78
CA ILE A 138 -5.95 12.20 -13.89
C ILE A 138 -4.81 11.32 -14.44
N GLY A 139 -4.05 11.85 -15.40
CA GLY A 139 -2.87 11.13 -15.92
C GLY A 139 -1.76 10.94 -14.89
N TRP A 140 -1.64 11.87 -13.95
CA TRP A 140 -0.65 11.79 -12.85
C TRP A 140 -1.00 10.70 -11.85
N GLN A 141 -2.30 10.49 -11.57
CA GLN A 141 -2.76 9.37 -10.74
C GLN A 141 -2.24 8.05 -11.28
N GLY A 142 -2.57 7.75 -12.54
CA GLY A 142 -2.14 6.50 -13.19
C GLY A 142 -0.62 6.38 -13.31
N ALA A 143 0.07 7.46 -13.66
CA ALA A 143 1.52 7.47 -13.83
C ALA A 143 2.24 7.13 -12.52
N PHE A 144 1.91 7.82 -11.42
CA PHE A 144 2.58 7.61 -10.14
C PHE A 144 2.15 6.32 -9.43
N TYR A 145 0.90 5.90 -9.59
CA TYR A 145 0.46 4.59 -9.15
C TYR A 145 1.24 3.46 -9.86
N ASN A 146 1.40 3.54 -11.17
CA ASN A 146 2.17 2.54 -11.92
C ASN A 146 3.67 2.64 -11.67
N LEU A 147 4.21 3.84 -11.47
CA LEU A 147 5.61 4.02 -11.05
C LEU A 147 5.89 3.31 -9.73
N ALA A 148 5.00 3.46 -8.74
CA ALA A 148 5.09 2.73 -7.48
C ALA A 148 5.10 1.22 -7.70
N LYS A 149 4.22 0.69 -8.57
CA LYS A 149 4.18 -0.74 -8.90
C LYS A 149 5.49 -1.24 -9.52
N ILE A 150 6.06 -0.50 -10.45
CA ILE A 150 7.33 -0.85 -11.09
C ILE A 150 8.47 -0.84 -10.08
N LEU A 151 8.56 0.21 -9.25
CA LEU A 151 9.60 0.33 -8.23
C LEU A 151 9.46 -0.73 -7.13
N THR A 152 8.24 -1.05 -6.71
CA THR A 152 8.01 -2.08 -5.71
C THR A 152 8.35 -3.46 -6.26
N ASN A 153 7.85 -3.82 -7.43
CA ASN A 153 8.06 -5.14 -8.00
C ASN A 153 9.50 -5.35 -8.50
N GLY A 154 10.04 -4.38 -9.23
CA GLY A 154 11.41 -4.46 -9.76
C GLY A 154 12.46 -4.07 -8.72
N GLY A 155 12.30 -2.93 -8.08
CA GLY A 155 13.28 -2.36 -7.17
C GLY A 155 13.46 -3.16 -5.88
N LEU A 156 12.38 -3.51 -5.18
CA LEU A 156 12.48 -4.28 -3.93
C LEU A 156 12.97 -5.71 -4.17
N VAL A 157 12.50 -6.37 -5.22
CA VAL A 157 12.95 -7.73 -5.57
C VAL A 157 14.42 -7.74 -5.96
N TYR A 158 14.87 -6.74 -6.75
CA TYR A 158 16.28 -6.60 -7.10
C TYR A 158 17.16 -6.34 -5.87
N LEU A 159 16.73 -5.44 -4.98
CA LEU A 159 17.44 -5.15 -3.73
C LEU A 159 17.53 -6.38 -2.82
N ALA A 160 16.44 -7.11 -2.66
CA ALA A 160 16.42 -8.35 -1.88
C ALA A 160 17.40 -9.39 -2.44
N GLY A 161 17.41 -9.59 -3.77
CA GLY A 161 18.34 -10.49 -4.44
C GLY A 161 19.80 -10.06 -4.24
N SER A 162 20.13 -8.78 -4.48
CA SER A 162 21.49 -8.26 -4.34
C SER A 162 22.00 -8.29 -2.90
N LEU A 163 21.14 -8.06 -1.91
CA LEU A 163 21.47 -8.18 -0.49
C LEU A 163 21.72 -9.65 -0.09
N LYS A 164 20.90 -10.57 -0.59
CA LYS A 164 21.09 -12.01 -0.37
C LYS A 164 22.48 -12.47 -0.87
N ASP A 165 22.87 -12.02 -2.06
CA ASP A 165 24.17 -12.38 -2.66
C ASP A 165 25.36 -11.71 -1.95
N SER A 166 25.22 -10.46 -1.51
CA SER A 166 26.33 -9.67 -0.95
C SER A 166 26.59 -9.92 0.53
N ILE A 167 25.55 -10.24 1.31
CA ILE A 167 25.66 -10.39 2.78
C ILE A 167 25.70 -11.86 3.18
N GLY A 168 25.48 -12.79 2.23
CA GLY A 168 25.49 -14.24 2.51
C GLY A 168 24.35 -14.66 3.47
N ILE A 169 23.30 -13.87 3.57
CA ILE A 169 22.16 -14.19 4.43
C ILE A 169 21.36 -15.30 3.75
N VAL A 170 21.53 -16.50 4.25
CA VAL A 170 20.82 -17.71 3.79
C VAL A 170 19.31 -17.63 4.05
N HIS A 171 18.84 -16.60 4.79
CA HIS A 171 17.46 -16.38 5.18
C HIS A 171 17.03 -14.91 5.01
N ALA A 172 17.28 -14.32 3.86
CA ALA A 172 16.74 -12.99 3.54
C ALA A 172 15.48 -13.09 2.71
#